data_e6c7b8ef928936a38136643fae4aa14e
#
_entry.id   e6c7b8ef928936a38136643fae4aa14e
#
_cell.length_a   1.000
_cell.length_b   1.000
_cell.length_c   1.000
_cell.angle_alpha   90.00
_cell.angle_beta   90.00
_cell.angle_gamma   90.00
#
_symmetry.space_group_name_H-M   'P 1'
#
loop_
_entity.id
_entity.type
_entity.pdbx_description
1 polymer ?
#
loop_
_entity_poly.entity_id
_entity_poly.type
_entity_poly.pdbx_seq_one_letter_code
_entity_poly.pdbx_strand_id
1 'polypeptide(L)'
;MAPPDVTPLEVVPLGGVGEFGKNVLWLRSGASSILVDVGVSFPDETFPGVDRIAPDLSALSGQRIDGVFLTHGHEDHVGALSFLREWCPAPVFGFPFTLALARRRLEEAGAPLDGLVEARGREPVRAGAFTVTFFRVSHSVPDSAALLIEAGGLRILHSGDFKLDDDPPDGETTDREGLERALGGGVDLALVDSTNAERPGRSESERTAGDGLRAAMAGARGRIVLTTFSSHVARLSQAAEAGLRSGRRVAILGRSMRAVAEIAERFGRLRLPAGARPAPAELRGLAPERLLCLTSGSQGEPFSALYRLALGEHNDLELGKGDLVLISARTIPGHERSVNRMSDHLVRRGARVVRECAPPIHVSGHAHRGEIAEWLALAKPRAVMPVHGDRRMLAAAAEVAAEVGVPAERIHLLDNGDRLTLDGSGGTATPKAVPCGTVFLDERTETVDPEIVRERRALAEEGVVIVLVRGDAVDVVSRGVAAPEAELSGEVARAARAVLARASDEERRDPEWLRAEIAIAGKRACRRTLGLRPVIVPVIV
;
A
#
# COMPACT_ATOMS: atom_id res chain seq x y z
N MET A 1 10.27 -28.48 -37.80
CA MET A 1 9.41 -27.30 -37.97
C MET A 1 10.10 -26.15 -37.26
N ALA A 2 10.36 -25.05 -37.93
CA ALA A 2 10.79 -23.83 -37.26
C ALA A 2 9.69 -23.45 -36.23
N PRO A 3 10.03 -22.98 -35.01
CA PRO A 3 9.02 -22.49 -34.08
C PRO A 3 8.23 -21.38 -34.79
N PRO A 4 6.91 -21.23 -34.52
CA PRO A 4 6.16 -20.10 -35.05
C PRO A 4 6.90 -18.81 -34.65
N ASP A 5 6.85 -17.77 -35.50
CA ASP A 5 7.44 -16.46 -35.25
C ASP A 5 6.89 -15.92 -33.91
N VAL A 6 7.61 -16.20 -32.82
CA VAL A 6 7.26 -15.70 -31.50
C VAL A 6 7.79 -14.28 -31.39
N THR A 7 6.90 -13.31 -31.28
CA THR A 7 7.32 -11.96 -30.92
C THR A 7 7.69 -11.94 -29.44
N PRO A 8 8.91 -11.52 -29.08
CA PRO A 8 9.32 -11.47 -27.67
C PRO A 8 8.36 -10.64 -26.83
N LEU A 9 8.09 -11.14 -25.61
CA LEU A 9 7.28 -10.46 -24.62
C LEU A 9 8.17 -10.07 -23.45
N GLU A 10 8.22 -8.81 -23.14
CA GLU A 10 9.00 -8.28 -22.03
C GLU A 10 8.08 -8.01 -20.83
N VAL A 11 8.52 -8.39 -19.63
CA VAL A 11 7.89 -8.15 -18.34
C VAL A 11 8.85 -7.33 -17.49
N VAL A 12 8.41 -6.15 -17.06
CA VAL A 12 9.22 -5.20 -16.29
C VAL A 12 8.45 -4.77 -15.04
N PRO A 13 8.84 -5.20 -13.85
CA PRO A 13 8.28 -4.65 -12.63
C PRO A 13 8.81 -3.23 -12.41
N LEU A 14 7.92 -2.26 -12.28
CA LEU A 14 8.24 -0.87 -11.91
C LEU A 14 8.01 -0.63 -10.41
N GLY A 15 7.38 -1.58 -9.72
CA GLY A 15 7.12 -1.58 -8.30
C GLY A 15 6.50 -2.91 -7.85
N GLY A 16 6.49 -3.18 -6.53
CA GLY A 16 5.86 -4.36 -5.94
C GLY A 16 6.70 -5.63 -5.96
N VAL A 17 7.97 -5.58 -6.39
CA VAL A 17 8.90 -6.71 -6.38
C VAL A 17 10.08 -6.39 -5.48
N GLY A 18 10.27 -7.18 -4.42
CA GLY A 18 11.26 -6.93 -3.38
C GLY A 18 10.84 -5.89 -2.35
N GLU A 19 9.60 -5.42 -2.40
CA GLU A 19 8.98 -4.45 -1.49
C GLU A 19 7.47 -4.67 -1.39
N PHE A 20 6.83 -4.04 -0.39
CA PHE A 20 5.37 -4.04 -0.26
C PHE A 20 4.74 -2.80 -0.90
N GLY A 21 3.65 -3.05 -1.65
CA GLY A 21 2.89 -2.01 -2.33
C GLY A 21 3.54 -1.50 -3.61
N LYS A 22 3.03 -0.41 -4.16
CA LYS A 22 3.46 0.17 -5.45
C LYS A 22 3.40 -0.82 -6.62
N ASN A 23 2.46 -1.77 -6.60
CA ASN A 23 2.39 -2.81 -7.62
C ASN A 23 2.16 -2.21 -9.00
N VAL A 24 3.13 -2.34 -9.88
CA VAL A 24 3.07 -1.94 -11.29
C VAL A 24 3.92 -2.88 -12.12
N LEU A 25 3.28 -3.56 -13.07
CA LEU A 25 3.98 -4.34 -14.08
C LEU A 25 3.77 -3.73 -15.46
N TRP A 26 4.85 -3.52 -16.19
CA TRP A 26 4.85 -3.07 -17.56
C TRP A 26 5.17 -4.24 -18.48
N LEU A 27 4.24 -4.57 -19.37
CA LEU A 27 4.40 -5.64 -20.36
C LEU A 27 4.49 -5.03 -21.76
N ARG A 28 5.42 -5.54 -22.57
CA ARG A 28 5.68 -5.07 -23.93
C ARG A 28 5.76 -6.22 -24.91
N SER A 29 5.17 -6.03 -26.11
CA SER A 29 5.30 -6.93 -27.25
C SER A 29 5.37 -6.12 -28.53
N GLY A 30 6.56 -6.04 -29.14
CA GLY A 30 6.82 -5.15 -30.26
C GLY A 30 6.62 -3.67 -29.89
N ALA A 31 5.74 -2.97 -30.63
CA ALA A 31 5.39 -1.56 -30.39
C ALA A 31 4.21 -1.38 -29.44
N SER A 32 3.63 -2.46 -28.91
CA SER A 32 2.47 -2.45 -28.04
C SER A 32 2.90 -2.64 -26.58
N SER A 33 2.22 -1.97 -25.66
CA SER A 33 2.45 -2.20 -24.24
C SER A 33 1.21 -1.98 -23.38
N ILE A 34 1.16 -2.67 -22.24
CA ILE A 34 0.10 -2.56 -21.24
C ILE A 34 0.70 -2.44 -19.84
N LEU A 35 -0.10 -1.94 -18.91
CA LEU A 35 0.20 -1.97 -17.48
C LEU A 35 -0.74 -2.92 -16.75
N VAL A 36 -0.22 -3.62 -15.75
CA VAL A 36 -1.03 -4.33 -14.75
C VAL A 36 -0.82 -3.65 -13.43
N ASP A 37 -1.91 -3.12 -12.88
CA ASP A 37 -1.99 -2.32 -11.66
C ASP A 37 -1.17 -1.02 -11.70
N VAL A 38 -1.51 -0.08 -10.82
CA VAL A 38 -0.79 1.18 -10.60
C VAL A 38 -0.99 1.60 -9.14
N GLY A 39 -0.23 0.99 -8.26
CA GLY A 39 -0.40 1.10 -6.82
C GLY A 39 0.49 2.11 -6.12
N VAL A 40 0.19 2.37 -4.84
CA VAL A 40 1.05 3.10 -3.91
C VAL A 40 1.51 2.19 -2.78
N SER A 41 2.53 2.62 -2.04
CA SER A 41 2.80 2.13 -0.69
C SER A 41 2.63 3.27 0.32
N PHE A 42 2.61 2.92 1.60
CA PHE A 42 2.48 3.88 2.68
C PHE A 42 3.82 4.02 3.40
N PRO A 43 4.23 5.27 3.69
CA PRO A 43 5.46 5.52 4.41
C PRO A 43 5.36 5.08 5.88
N ASP A 44 6.48 4.69 6.45
CA ASP A 44 6.64 4.55 7.89
C ASP A 44 6.95 5.91 8.56
N GLU A 45 7.19 5.89 9.88
CA GLU A 45 7.49 7.10 10.67
C GLU A 45 8.80 7.80 10.23
N THR A 46 9.62 7.20 9.35
CA THR A 46 10.90 7.76 8.89
C THR A 46 10.75 8.77 7.73
N PHE A 47 9.54 8.96 7.21
CA PHE A 47 9.22 9.86 6.10
C PHE A 47 8.28 11.00 6.54
N PRO A 48 8.73 11.98 7.32
CA PRO A 48 7.86 13.03 7.85
C PRO A 48 7.25 13.90 6.74
N GLY A 49 5.91 14.02 6.74
CA GLY A 49 5.15 14.79 5.77
C GLY A 49 5.07 14.17 4.38
N VAL A 50 5.25 12.86 4.31
CA VAL A 50 4.92 12.02 3.16
C VAL A 50 3.72 11.17 3.55
N ASP A 51 2.66 11.17 2.74
CA ASP A 51 1.44 10.41 3.01
C ASP A 51 1.34 9.16 2.17
N ARG A 52 1.94 9.16 0.98
CA ARG A 52 1.98 8.02 0.06
C ARG A 52 3.28 7.99 -0.71
N ILE A 53 3.63 6.81 -1.15
CA ILE A 53 4.81 6.55 -1.97
C ILE A 53 4.32 5.91 -3.27
N ALA A 54 4.50 6.61 -4.40
CA ALA A 54 4.19 6.11 -5.74
C ALA A 54 5.43 5.55 -6.43
N PRO A 55 5.28 4.67 -7.42
CA PRO A 55 6.38 4.26 -8.28
C PRO A 55 6.84 5.42 -9.17
N ASP A 56 8.14 5.45 -9.48
CA ASP A 56 8.65 6.29 -10.55
C ASP A 56 8.27 5.69 -11.91
N LEU A 57 7.38 6.38 -12.62
CA LEU A 57 6.88 5.96 -13.93
C LEU A 57 7.64 6.63 -15.09
N SER A 58 8.78 7.25 -14.84
CA SER A 58 9.58 7.95 -15.88
C SER A 58 9.99 7.04 -17.04
N ALA A 59 10.19 5.74 -16.79
CA ALA A 59 10.44 4.73 -17.82
C ALA A 59 9.33 4.63 -18.88
N LEU A 60 8.12 5.06 -18.54
CA LEU A 60 6.95 5.05 -19.44
C LEU A 60 6.85 6.32 -20.29
N SER A 61 7.68 7.33 -20.06
CA SER A 61 7.65 8.59 -20.79
C SER A 61 7.88 8.35 -22.29
N GLY A 62 6.96 8.86 -23.12
CA GLY A 62 7.00 8.65 -24.57
C GLY A 62 6.64 7.24 -25.04
N GLN A 63 6.30 6.32 -24.12
CA GLN A 63 5.84 5.00 -24.49
C GLN A 63 4.33 5.00 -24.77
N ARG A 64 3.92 4.20 -25.75
CA ARG A 64 2.51 3.97 -26.02
C ARG A 64 2.00 2.92 -25.04
N ILE A 65 1.01 3.28 -24.22
CA ILE A 65 0.28 2.38 -23.35
C ILE A 65 -1.10 2.11 -23.98
N ASP A 66 -1.37 0.87 -24.37
CA ASP A 66 -2.60 0.48 -25.03
C ASP A 66 -3.74 0.18 -24.03
N GLY A 67 -3.41 -0.07 -22.76
CA GLY A 67 -4.38 -0.31 -21.70
C GLY A 67 -3.74 -0.49 -20.34
N VAL A 68 -4.51 -0.22 -19.28
CA VAL A 68 -4.19 -0.49 -17.88
C VAL A 68 -5.19 -1.52 -17.36
N PHE A 69 -4.72 -2.60 -16.78
CA PHE A 69 -5.55 -3.72 -16.29
C PHE A 69 -5.43 -3.81 -14.78
N LEU A 70 -6.53 -3.55 -14.08
CA LEU A 70 -6.57 -3.58 -12.62
C LEU A 70 -6.99 -4.95 -12.12
N THR A 71 -6.15 -5.59 -11.30
CA THR A 71 -6.45 -6.89 -10.71
C THR A 71 -7.52 -6.76 -9.63
N HIS A 72 -7.43 -5.73 -8.77
CA HIS A 72 -8.38 -5.48 -7.70
C HIS A 72 -8.25 -4.05 -7.13
N GLY A 73 -9.12 -3.69 -6.18
CA GLY A 73 -9.28 -2.30 -5.75
C GLY A 73 -8.51 -1.88 -4.48
N HIS A 74 -7.46 -2.59 -4.05
CA HIS A 74 -6.60 -2.13 -2.97
C HIS A 74 -5.71 -0.96 -3.39
N GLU A 75 -5.34 -0.11 -2.43
CA GLU A 75 -4.53 1.09 -2.68
C GLU A 75 -3.16 0.78 -3.27
N ASP A 76 -2.56 -0.32 -2.89
CA ASP A 76 -1.28 -0.79 -3.44
C ASP A 76 -1.37 -1.35 -4.86
N HIS A 77 -2.60 -1.35 -5.45
CA HIS A 77 -2.88 -1.72 -6.86
C HIS A 77 -3.55 -0.60 -7.66
N VAL A 78 -4.28 0.34 -7.01
CA VAL A 78 -4.97 1.43 -7.73
C VAL A 78 -4.58 2.83 -7.26
N GLY A 79 -3.83 2.94 -6.16
CA GLY A 79 -3.61 4.20 -5.46
C GLY A 79 -2.83 5.27 -6.23
N ALA A 80 -1.97 4.88 -7.18
CA ALA A 80 -1.23 5.80 -8.04
C ALA A 80 -1.90 6.02 -9.42
N LEU A 81 -3.12 5.50 -9.62
CA LEU A 81 -3.82 5.65 -10.90
C LEU A 81 -4.06 7.13 -11.25
N SER A 82 -4.37 7.98 -10.27
CA SER A 82 -4.52 9.42 -10.49
C SER A 82 -3.24 10.06 -11.02
N PHE A 83 -2.09 9.68 -10.48
CA PHE A 83 -0.77 10.13 -10.92
C PHE A 83 -0.46 9.69 -12.36
N LEU A 84 -0.82 8.46 -12.73
CA LEU A 84 -0.70 7.98 -14.12
C LEU A 84 -1.63 8.77 -15.07
N ARG A 85 -2.87 9.04 -14.65
CA ARG A 85 -3.89 9.70 -15.48
C ARG A 85 -3.58 11.15 -15.85
N GLU A 86 -2.66 11.80 -15.18
CA GLU A 86 -2.22 13.15 -15.52
C GLU A 86 -1.61 13.25 -16.94
N TRP A 87 -0.99 12.17 -17.42
CA TRP A 87 -0.27 12.17 -18.71
C TRP A 87 -0.57 10.93 -19.58
N CYS A 88 -1.22 9.89 -19.06
CA CYS A 88 -1.54 8.66 -19.78
C CYS A 88 -3.07 8.50 -19.96
N PRO A 89 -3.60 8.72 -21.16
CA PRO A 89 -5.03 8.62 -21.45
C PRO A 89 -5.51 7.19 -21.75
N ALA A 90 -4.65 6.17 -21.57
CA ALA A 90 -4.97 4.78 -21.87
C ALA A 90 -6.26 4.31 -21.17
N PRO A 91 -7.09 3.46 -21.79
CA PRO A 91 -8.26 2.89 -21.15
C PRO A 91 -7.85 2.02 -19.95
N VAL A 92 -8.67 2.06 -18.89
CA VAL A 92 -8.47 1.32 -17.65
C VAL A 92 -9.54 0.25 -17.54
N PHE A 93 -9.13 -1.00 -17.50
CA PHE A 93 -10.00 -2.18 -17.44
C PHE A 93 -9.97 -2.80 -16.05
N GLY A 94 -11.11 -3.24 -15.56
CA GLY A 94 -11.23 -3.95 -14.29
C GLY A 94 -12.65 -4.43 -14.06
N PHE A 95 -12.84 -5.25 -13.04
CA PHE A 95 -14.18 -5.66 -12.63
C PHE A 95 -14.96 -4.47 -12.01
N PRO A 96 -16.30 -4.53 -12.00
CA PRO A 96 -17.13 -3.38 -11.63
C PRO A 96 -16.83 -2.78 -10.26
N PHE A 97 -16.63 -3.61 -9.21
CA PHE A 97 -16.31 -3.11 -7.87
C PHE A 97 -14.92 -2.48 -7.81
N THR A 98 -13.93 -3.10 -8.47
CA THR A 98 -12.57 -2.57 -8.62
C THR A 98 -12.59 -1.20 -9.28
N LEU A 99 -13.32 -1.04 -10.39
CA LEU A 99 -13.46 0.24 -11.07
C LEU A 99 -14.22 1.29 -10.25
N ALA A 100 -15.16 0.89 -9.40
CA ALA A 100 -15.84 1.82 -8.50
C ALA A 100 -14.88 2.40 -7.44
N LEU A 101 -13.94 1.58 -6.92
CA LEU A 101 -12.89 2.05 -6.02
C LEU A 101 -11.87 2.92 -6.76
N ALA A 102 -11.45 2.52 -7.96
CA ALA A 102 -10.55 3.32 -8.81
C ALA A 102 -11.18 4.69 -9.18
N ARG A 103 -12.46 4.71 -9.58
CA ARG A 103 -13.22 5.94 -9.85
C ARG A 103 -13.22 6.88 -8.66
N ARG A 104 -13.54 6.35 -7.48
CA ARG A 104 -13.50 7.14 -6.24
C ARG A 104 -12.12 7.78 -6.03
N ARG A 105 -11.03 7.02 -6.26
CA ARG A 105 -9.67 7.53 -6.11
C ARG A 105 -9.38 8.66 -7.10
N LEU A 106 -9.82 8.52 -8.34
CA LEU A 106 -9.70 9.58 -9.36
C LEU A 106 -10.51 10.81 -8.98
N GLU A 107 -11.76 10.65 -8.49
CA GLU A 107 -12.62 11.74 -8.01
C GLU A 107 -11.97 12.52 -6.86
N GLU A 108 -11.42 11.82 -5.86
CA GLU A 108 -10.71 12.42 -4.72
C GLU A 108 -9.48 13.23 -5.15
N ALA A 109 -8.82 12.83 -6.22
CA ALA A 109 -7.66 13.52 -6.78
C ALA A 109 -8.02 14.57 -7.85
N GLY A 110 -9.30 14.70 -8.25
CA GLY A 110 -9.72 15.56 -9.35
C GLY A 110 -9.17 15.13 -10.72
N ALA A 111 -8.81 13.85 -10.87
CA ALA A 111 -8.25 13.29 -12.10
C ALA A 111 -9.33 12.89 -13.11
N PRO A 112 -9.00 12.76 -14.44
CA PRO A 112 -9.96 12.35 -15.46
C PRO A 112 -10.61 10.99 -15.18
N LEU A 113 -11.93 10.91 -15.35
CA LEU A 113 -12.75 9.71 -15.11
C LEU A 113 -13.09 8.91 -16.39
N ASP A 114 -12.80 9.48 -17.55
CA ASP A 114 -13.04 8.85 -18.86
C ASP A 114 -12.16 7.61 -19.06
N GLY A 115 -12.60 6.70 -19.91
CA GLY A 115 -11.83 5.51 -20.25
C GLY A 115 -11.83 4.40 -19.19
N LEU A 116 -12.67 4.46 -18.14
CA LEU A 116 -12.91 3.32 -17.25
C LEU A 116 -13.85 2.35 -17.95
N VAL A 117 -13.38 1.12 -18.21
CA VAL A 117 -14.08 0.10 -19.01
C VAL A 117 -14.27 -1.16 -18.17
N GLU A 118 -15.52 -1.55 -17.97
CA GLU A 118 -15.84 -2.76 -17.22
C GLU A 118 -15.44 -4.02 -17.99
N ALA A 119 -14.61 -4.84 -17.37
CA ALA A 119 -14.30 -6.17 -17.85
C ALA A 119 -15.36 -7.17 -17.38
N ARG A 120 -15.62 -8.17 -18.22
CA ARG A 120 -16.48 -9.31 -17.86
C ARG A 120 -15.65 -10.56 -17.72
N GLY A 121 -15.94 -11.33 -16.69
CA GLY A 121 -15.22 -12.57 -16.44
C GLY A 121 -15.28 -13.52 -17.65
N ARG A 122 -14.12 -14.12 -17.97
CA ARG A 122 -13.93 -15.05 -19.12
C ARG A 122 -14.08 -14.41 -20.50
N GLU A 123 -14.41 -13.11 -20.61
CA GLU A 123 -14.45 -12.42 -21.90
C GLU A 123 -13.09 -11.75 -22.16
N PRO A 124 -12.47 -12.00 -23.34
CA PRO A 124 -11.18 -11.41 -23.67
C PRO A 124 -11.31 -9.92 -24.03
N VAL A 125 -10.43 -9.10 -23.47
CA VAL A 125 -10.29 -7.68 -23.76
C VAL A 125 -9.04 -7.48 -24.61
N ARG A 126 -9.15 -6.74 -25.71
CA ARG A 126 -8.01 -6.42 -26.59
C ARG A 126 -7.46 -5.02 -26.32
N ALA A 127 -6.13 -4.94 -26.16
CA ALA A 127 -5.42 -3.68 -26.04
C ALA A 127 -4.10 -3.77 -26.82
N GLY A 128 -4.05 -3.13 -27.98
CA GLY A 128 -2.93 -3.26 -28.90
C GLY A 128 -2.71 -4.71 -29.37
N ALA A 129 -1.49 -5.22 -29.17
CA ALA A 129 -1.14 -6.61 -29.46
C ALA A 129 -1.56 -7.60 -28.36
N PHE A 130 -2.08 -7.11 -27.23
CA PHE A 130 -2.43 -7.92 -26.09
C PHE A 130 -3.90 -8.33 -26.11
N THR A 131 -4.15 -9.55 -25.68
CA THR A 131 -5.48 -10.05 -25.31
C THR A 131 -5.43 -10.44 -23.83
N VAL A 132 -6.30 -9.85 -23.00
CA VAL A 132 -6.31 -10.07 -21.56
C VAL A 132 -7.68 -10.58 -21.13
N THR A 133 -7.70 -11.70 -20.44
CA THR A 133 -8.94 -12.34 -19.92
C THR A 133 -8.90 -12.35 -18.40
N PHE A 134 -9.97 -11.84 -17.78
CA PHE A 134 -10.13 -11.77 -16.34
C PHE A 134 -10.80 -13.04 -15.79
N PHE A 135 -10.23 -13.59 -14.72
CA PHE A 135 -10.82 -14.70 -13.97
C PHE A 135 -10.94 -14.30 -12.51
N ARG A 136 -12.12 -14.46 -11.92
CA ARG A 136 -12.31 -14.16 -10.50
C ARG A 136 -11.40 -15.01 -9.64
N VAL A 137 -10.81 -14.38 -8.62
CA VAL A 137 -10.12 -15.04 -7.53
C VAL A 137 -10.68 -14.56 -6.18
N SER A 138 -10.62 -15.42 -5.17
CA SER A 138 -10.96 -15.04 -3.80
C SER A 138 -9.87 -14.19 -3.21
N HIS A 139 -10.24 -13.05 -2.63
CA HIS A 139 -9.34 -12.15 -1.91
C HIS A 139 -10.11 -11.37 -0.84
N SER A 140 -9.48 -10.42 -0.15
CA SER A 140 -10.12 -9.62 0.90
C SER A 140 -11.04 -8.50 0.36
N VAL A 141 -10.91 -8.11 -0.89
CA VAL A 141 -11.78 -7.13 -1.56
C VAL A 141 -12.59 -7.83 -2.67
N PRO A 142 -13.88 -7.46 -2.84
CA PRO A 142 -14.69 -8.02 -3.92
C PRO A 142 -14.14 -7.73 -5.32
N ASP A 143 -14.49 -8.58 -6.27
CA ASP A 143 -14.12 -8.43 -7.67
C ASP A 143 -12.60 -8.42 -7.90
N SER A 144 -11.86 -9.27 -7.16
CA SER A 144 -10.45 -9.55 -7.43
C SER A 144 -10.29 -10.52 -8.60
N ALA A 145 -9.26 -10.31 -9.40
CA ALA A 145 -9.03 -11.05 -10.63
C ALA A 145 -7.60 -11.55 -10.80
N ALA A 146 -7.47 -12.77 -11.31
CA ALA A 146 -6.31 -13.20 -12.06
C ALA A 146 -6.46 -12.81 -13.53
N LEU A 147 -5.33 -12.57 -14.21
CA LEU A 147 -5.30 -12.15 -15.61
C LEU A 147 -4.54 -13.19 -16.44
N LEU A 148 -5.21 -13.74 -17.47
CA LEU A 148 -4.54 -14.46 -18.54
C LEU A 148 -4.20 -13.44 -19.63
N ILE A 149 -2.91 -13.23 -19.87
CA ILE A 149 -2.37 -12.22 -20.78
C ILE A 149 -1.71 -12.94 -21.94
N GLU A 150 -2.15 -12.66 -23.15
CA GLU A 150 -1.68 -13.31 -24.37
C GLU A 150 -1.15 -12.25 -25.34
N ALA A 151 0.07 -12.43 -25.81
CA ALA A 151 0.70 -11.59 -26.84
C ALA A 151 1.86 -12.33 -27.51
N GLY A 152 2.10 -12.09 -28.79
CA GLY A 152 3.25 -12.64 -29.53
C GLY A 152 3.32 -14.18 -29.55
N GLY A 153 2.20 -14.87 -29.37
CA GLY A 153 2.13 -16.33 -29.27
C GLY A 153 2.53 -16.88 -27.89
N LEU A 154 2.74 -16.00 -26.91
CA LEU A 154 3.09 -16.35 -25.53
C LEU A 154 1.91 -16.06 -24.58
N ARG A 155 1.87 -16.80 -23.46
CA ARG A 155 0.80 -16.78 -22.48
C ARG A 155 1.37 -16.56 -21.08
N ILE A 156 0.87 -15.54 -20.39
CA ILE A 156 1.24 -15.22 -19.00
C ILE A 156 -0.01 -15.33 -18.14
N LEU A 157 0.09 -16.01 -17.00
CA LEU A 157 -0.93 -15.97 -15.96
C LEU A 157 -0.44 -15.11 -14.79
N HIS A 158 -1.08 -13.97 -14.56
CA HIS A 158 -0.90 -13.17 -13.36
C HIS A 158 -1.96 -13.55 -12.33
N SER A 159 -1.55 -13.96 -11.13
CA SER A 159 -2.51 -14.40 -10.11
C SER A 159 -3.41 -13.27 -9.58
N GLY A 160 -2.97 -12.01 -9.68
CA GLY A 160 -3.43 -10.97 -8.77
C GLY A 160 -3.13 -11.38 -7.33
N ASP A 161 -3.70 -10.66 -6.37
CA ASP A 161 -3.70 -11.08 -4.98
C ASP A 161 -4.81 -12.11 -4.78
N PHE A 162 -4.48 -13.26 -4.23
CA PHE A 162 -5.43 -14.36 -4.17
C PHE A 162 -5.26 -15.26 -2.94
N LYS A 163 -6.31 -15.97 -2.66
CA LYS A 163 -6.32 -17.23 -1.89
C LYS A 163 -7.30 -18.21 -2.52
N LEU A 164 -7.26 -19.45 -2.07
CA LEU A 164 -8.21 -20.48 -2.53
C LEU A 164 -9.22 -20.77 -1.42
N ASP A 165 -10.18 -19.84 -1.22
CA ASP A 165 -11.26 -19.99 -0.25
C ASP A 165 -12.43 -20.74 -0.91
N ASP A 166 -12.70 -21.96 -0.44
CA ASP A 166 -13.75 -22.82 -0.97
C ASP A 166 -15.13 -22.54 -0.34
N ASP A 167 -15.18 -21.75 0.75
CA ASP A 167 -16.42 -21.35 1.45
C ASP A 167 -16.41 -19.88 1.87
N PRO A 168 -16.23 -18.93 0.92
CA PRO A 168 -16.26 -17.51 1.25
C PRO A 168 -17.67 -17.07 1.64
N PRO A 169 -17.81 -16.06 2.53
CA PRO A 169 -19.12 -15.66 3.06
C PRO A 169 -20.08 -15.08 2.01
N ASP A 170 -19.58 -14.59 0.89
CA ASP A 170 -20.37 -14.10 -0.24
C ASP A 170 -20.67 -15.18 -1.28
N GLY A 171 -20.12 -16.38 -1.14
CA GLY A 171 -20.28 -17.50 -2.05
C GLY A 171 -19.50 -17.38 -3.37
N GLU A 172 -18.66 -16.34 -3.51
CA GLU A 172 -17.88 -16.09 -4.72
C GLU A 172 -16.48 -16.70 -4.66
N THR A 173 -16.39 -17.96 -5.02
CA THR A 173 -15.11 -18.71 -5.04
C THR A 173 -14.26 -18.32 -6.25
N THR A 174 -12.96 -18.71 -6.20
CA THR A 174 -12.06 -18.63 -7.36
C THR A 174 -12.63 -19.43 -8.54
N ASP A 175 -12.61 -18.84 -9.73
CA ASP A 175 -13.11 -19.43 -10.98
C ASP A 175 -12.18 -20.52 -11.52
N ARG A 176 -12.04 -21.62 -10.78
CA ARG A 176 -11.15 -22.75 -11.12
C ARG A 176 -11.52 -23.37 -12.46
N GLU A 177 -12.82 -23.60 -12.71
CA GLU A 177 -13.32 -24.20 -13.95
C GLU A 177 -12.97 -23.36 -15.19
N GLY A 178 -13.17 -22.02 -15.08
CA GLY A 178 -12.81 -21.10 -16.16
C GLY A 178 -11.31 -21.09 -16.42
N LEU A 179 -10.50 -21.07 -15.36
CA LEU A 179 -9.04 -21.14 -15.44
C LEU A 179 -8.57 -22.46 -16.06
N GLU A 180 -9.02 -23.62 -15.57
CA GLU A 180 -8.67 -24.94 -16.11
C GLU A 180 -8.94 -25.03 -17.61
N ARG A 181 -10.12 -24.57 -18.03
CA ARG A 181 -10.52 -24.56 -19.45
C ARG A 181 -9.64 -23.63 -20.28
N ALA A 182 -9.39 -22.42 -19.78
CA ALA A 182 -8.59 -21.42 -20.48
C ALA A 182 -7.11 -21.80 -20.55
N LEU A 183 -6.57 -22.37 -19.48
CA LEU A 183 -5.14 -22.70 -19.38
C LEU A 183 -4.77 -23.96 -20.18
N GLY A 184 -5.67 -24.92 -20.33
CA GLY A 184 -5.52 -26.08 -21.23
C GLY A 184 -4.15 -26.78 -21.18
N GLY A 185 -3.19 -26.29 -21.98
CA GLY A 185 -1.82 -26.82 -22.10
C GLY A 185 -0.78 -26.16 -21.19
N GLY A 186 -1.18 -25.27 -20.27
CA GLY A 186 -0.26 -24.50 -19.42
C GLY A 186 0.02 -23.08 -19.94
N VAL A 187 0.94 -22.38 -19.27
CA VAL A 187 1.38 -21.04 -19.62
C VAL A 187 2.90 -20.94 -19.73
N ASP A 188 3.39 -19.96 -20.47
CA ASP A 188 4.83 -19.73 -20.61
C ASP A 188 5.43 -19.12 -19.33
N LEU A 189 4.66 -18.26 -18.64
CA LEU A 189 5.07 -17.65 -17.37
C LEU A 189 3.88 -17.55 -16.41
N ALA A 190 4.10 -17.92 -15.15
CA ALA A 190 3.21 -17.55 -14.04
C ALA A 190 3.83 -16.44 -13.20
N LEU A 191 3.10 -15.34 -13.02
CA LEU A 191 3.37 -14.28 -12.06
C LEU A 191 2.50 -14.56 -10.83
N VAL A 192 3.11 -14.85 -9.67
CA VAL A 192 2.39 -15.36 -8.50
C VAL A 192 2.60 -14.51 -7.26
N ASP A 193 1.50 -14.16 -6.59
CA ASP A 193 1.49 -13.49 -5.28
C ASP A 193 2.30 -14.28 -4.25
N SER A 194 3.23 -13.59 -3.58
CA SER A 194 4.19 -14.20 -2.67
C SER A 194 3.99 -13.81 -1.20
N THR A 195 3.01 -12.97 -0.89
CA THR A 195 2.82 -12.32 0.43
C THR A 195 2.88 -13.28 1.63
N ASN A 196 2.32 -14.48 1.49
CA ASN A 196 2.34 -15.49 2.56
C ASN A 196 3.04 -16.79 2.16
N ALA A 197 3.93 -16.77 1.18
CA ALA A 197 4.66 -17.96 0.73
C ALA A 197 5.51 -18.63 1.83
N GLU A 198 5.90 -17.90 2.87
CA GLU A 198 6.61 -18.43 4.05
C GLU A 198 5.69 -19.22 4.99
N ARG A 199 4.35 -19.11 4.87
CA ARG A 199 3.40 -19.75 5.77
C ARG A 199 3.03 -21.15 5.26
N PRO A 200 3.18 -22.20 6.08
CA PRO A 200 2.83 -23.55 5.67
C PRO A 200 1.31 -23.74 5.55
N GLY A 201 0.91 -24.74 4.80
CA GLY A 201 -0.48 -25.16 4.67
C GLY A 201 -1.33 -24.23 3.80
N ARG A 202 -2.58 -24.05 4.20
CA ARG A 202 -3.60 -23.23 3.53
C ARG A 202 -4.07 -22.10 4.44
N SER A 203 -4.49 -20.99 3.87
CA SER A 203 -5.16 -19.91 4.57
C SER A 203 -6.55 -20.37 5.06
N GLU A 204 -6.99 -19.84 6.20
CA GLU A 204 -8.35 -20.11 6.68
C GLU A 204 -9.39 -19.34 5.84
N SER A 205 -10.63 -19.90 5.77
CA SER A 205 -11.74 -19.21 5.11
C SER A 205 -12.08 -17.90 5.80
N GLU A 206 -12.51 -16.92 5.04
CA GLU A 206 -13.03 -15.65 5.57
C GLU A 206 -14.26 -15.87 6.47
N ARG A 207 -14.99 -16.96 6.28
CA ARG A 207 -16.08 -17.37 7.16
C ARG A 207 -15.62 -17.63 8.61
N THR A 208 -14.43 -18.22 8.78
CA THR A 208 -13.83 -18.45 10.11
C THR A 208 -13.65 -17.14 10.88
N ALA A 209 -13.23 -16.08 10.21
CA ALA A 209 -13.12 -14.76 10.85
C ALA A 209 -14.49 -14.19 11.25
N GLY A 210 -15.53 -14.44 10.45
CA GLY A 210 -16.91 -14.10 10.83
C GLY A 210 -17.39 -14.86 12.07
N ASP A 211 -17.05 -16.15 12.20
CA ASP A 211 -17.35 -16.94 13.39
C ASP A 211 -16.62 -16.38 14.62
N GLY A 212 -15.35 -16.04 14.46
CA GLY A 212 -14.56 -15.39 15.49
C GLY A 212 -15.14 -14.05 15.94
N LEU A 213 -15.59 -13.21 14.99
CA LEU A 213 -16.25 -11.95 15.31
C LEU A 213 -17.56 -12.17 16.08
N ARG A 214 -18.40 -13.12 15.65
CA ARG A 214 -19.63 -13.46 16.38
C ARG A 214 -19.33 -13.91 17.81
N ALA A 215 -18.36 -14.80 17.98
CA ALA A 215 -17.92 -15.29 19.29
C ALA A 215 -17.36 -14.15 20.17
N ALA A 216 -16.50 -13.29 19.62
CA ALA A 216 -15.91 -12.17 20.36
C ALA A 216 -16.95 -11.11 20.77
N MET A 217 -17.97 -10.87 19.95
CA MET A 217 -19.07 -9.94 20.22
C MET A 217 -20.10 -10.52 21.22
N ALA A 218 -20.16 -11.84 21.37
CA ALA A 218 -21.12 -12.49 22.26
C ALA A 218 -20.92 -12.03 23.71
N GLY A 219 -22.02 -11.61 24.35
CA GLY A 219 -21.99 -11.14 25.74
C GLY A 219 -21.39 -9.75 25.97
N ALA A 220 -20.99 -9.03 24.94
CA ALA A 220 -20.54 -7.65 25.06
C ALA A 220 -21.68 -6.74 25.57
N ARG A 221 -21.46 -6.09 26.72
CA ARG A 221 -22.46 -5.26 27.39
C ARG A 221 -22.31 -3.76 27.06
N GLY A 222 -21.14 -3.33 26.60
CA GLY A 222 -20.85 -1.98 26.14
C GLY A 222 -20.96 -1.84 24.62
N ARG A 223 -20.45 -0.72 24.11
CA ARG A 223 -20.28 -0.52 22.66
C ARG A 223 -19.32 -1.54 22.10
N ILE A 224 -19.52 -1.89 20.84
CA ILE A 224 -18.54 -2.65 20.08
C ILE A 224 -17.97 -1.72 19.02
N VAL A 225 -16.66 -1.63 18.96
CA VAL A 225 -15.93 -0.94 17.89
C VAL A 225 -15.09 -1.96 17.16
N LEU A 226 -15.33 -2.13 15.87
CA LEU A 226 -14.55 -3.00 15.02
C LEU A 226 -13.78 -2.16 14.02
N THR A 227 -12.48 -2.38 13.95
CA THR A 227 -11.63 -1.82 12.91
C THR A 227 -11.08 -2.92 12.02
N THR A 228 -11.04 -2.64 10.73
CA THR A 228 -10.47 -3.48 9.67
C THR A 228 -10.06 -2.58 8.50
N PHE A 229 -9.42 -3.13 7.49
CA PHE A 229 -9.22 -2.40 6.22
C PHE A 229 -10.57 -2.02 5.61
N SER A 230 -10.69 -0.78 5.15
CA SER A 230 -11.96 -0.26 4.61
C SER A 230 -12.44 -1.07 3.39
N SER A 231 -11.50 -1.58 2.60
CA SER A 231 -11.74 -2.42 1.42
C SER A 231 -12.21 -3.83 1.74
N HIS A 232 -12.08 -4.29 2.99
CA HIS A 232 -12.43 -5.65 3.39
C HIS A 232 -13.95 -5.81 3.60
N VAL A 233 -14.69 -5.73 2.50
CA VAL A 233 -16.17 -5.66 2.50
C VAL A 233 -16.83 -6.89 3.12
N ALA A 234 -16.28 -8.09 2.88
CA ALA A 234 -16.80 -9.32 3.48
C ALA A 234 -16.76 -9.26 5.01
N ARG A 235 -15.66 -8.74 5.59
CA ARG A 235 -15.51 -8.55 7.02
C ARG A 235 -16.49 -7.53 7.59
N LEU A 236 -16.68 -6.40 6.88
CA LEU A 236 -17.66 -5.38 7.25
C LEU A 236 -19.07 -5.96 7.24
N SER A 237 -19.43 -6.74 6.22
CA SER A 237 -20.74 -7.38 6.09
C SER A 237 -21.00 -8.37 7.23
N GLN A 238 -20.04 -9.27 7.50
CA GLN A 238 -20.14 -10.25 8.61
C GLN A 238 -20.26 -9.58 9.98
N ALA A 239 -19.47 -8.52 10.21
CA ALA A 239 -19.53 -7.76 11.46
C ALA A 239 -20.86 -7.02 11.63
N ALA A 240 -21.35 -6.38 10.57
CA ALA A 240 -22.64 -5.70 10.57
C ALA A 240 -23.78 -6.69 10.86
N GLU A 241 -23.78 -7.85 10.22
CA GLU A 241 -24.78 -8.90 10.45
C GLU A 241 -24.75 -9.41 11.92
N ALA A 242 -23.55 -9.66 12.46
CA ALA A 242 -23.40 -10.07 13.86
C ALA A 242 -23.93 -9.01 14.84
N GLY A 243 -23.65 -7.73 14.57
CA GLY A 243 -24.17 -6.60 15.34
C GLY A 243 -25.69 -6.50 15.29
N LEU A 244 -26.27 -6.57 14.09
CA LEU A 244 -27.73 -6.51 13.89
C LEU A 244 -28.44 -7.67 14.58
N ARG A 245 -27.91 -8.90 14.49
CA ARG A 245 -28.47 -10.07 15.18
C ARG A 245 -28.44 -9.93 16.71
N SER A 246 -27.50 -9.17 17.25
CA SER A 246 -27.42 -8.86 18.68
C SER A 246 -28.24 -7.59 19.09
N GLY A 247 -29.09 -7.08 18.19
CA GLY A 247 -29.96 -5.93 18.43
C GLY A 247 -29.24 -4.58 18.41
N ARG A 248 -28.04 -4.50 17.84
CA ARG A 248 -27.25 -3.27 17.72
C ARG A 248 -27.56 -2.53 16.43
N ARG A 249 -27.49 -1.21 16.45
CA ARG A 249 -27.43 -0.37 15.25
C ARG A 249 -25.97 -0.25 14.81
N VAL A 250 -25.73 -0.07 13.52
CA VAL A 250 -24.40 -0.10 12.91
C VAL A 250 -23.99 1.30 12.45
N ALA A 251 -23.06 1.92 13.16
CA ALA A 251 -22.46 3.18 12.76
C ALA A 251 -21.19 2.91 11.92
N ILE A 252 -20.98 3.71 10.88
CA ILE A 252 -19.78 3.65 10.03
C ILE A 252 -18.99 4.94 10.23
N LEU A 253 -17.77 4.85 10.74
CA LEU A 253 -16.93 5.98 11.12
C LEU A 253 -15.65 6.04 10.29
N GLY A 254 -15.24 7.25 9.93
CA GLY A 254 -14.09 7.51 9.05
C GLY A 254 -14.48 7.69 7.59
N ARG A 255 -13.80 8.61 6.91
CA ARG A 255 -14.10 9.00 5.50
C ARG A 255 -13.98 7.81 4.54
N SER A 256 -12.83 7.13 4.54
CA SER A 256 -12.59 5.96 3.66
C SER A 256 -13.58 4.83 3.92
N MET A 257 -13.86 4.52 5.20
CA MET A 257 -14.80 3.47 5.59
C MET A 257 -16.22 3.76 5.10
N ARG A 258 -16.70 5.02 5.24
CA ARG A 258 -18.03 5.43 4.75
C ARG A 258 -18.13 5.31 3.24
N ALA A 259 -17.14 5.82 2.52
CA ALA A 259 -17.15 5.80 1.06
C ALA A 259 -17.12 4.39 0.48
N VAL A 260 -16.29 3.49 1.04
CA VAL A 260 -16.29 2.09 0.61
C VAL A 260 -17.58 1.37 0.99
N ALA A 261 -18.13 1.65 2.18
CA ALA A 261 -19.42 1.07 2.58
C ALA A 261 -20.56 1.49 1.65
N GLU A 262 -20.60 2.76 1.22
CA GLU A 262 -21.58 3.25 0.23
C GLU A 262 -21.45 2.56 -1.13
N ILE A 263 -20.20 2.33 -1.59
CA ILE A 263 -19.95 1.54 -2.78
C ILE A 263 -20.44 0.10 -2.56
N ALA A 264 -20.10 -0.52 -1.44
CA ALA A 264 -20.49 -1.89 -1.12
C ALA A 264 -22.04 -2.05 -1.03
N GLU A 265 -22.74 -1.05 -0.51
CA GLU A 265 -24.22 -1.03 -0.50
C GLU A 265 -24.79 -0.94 -1.90
N ARG A 266 -24.27 -0.08 -2.78
CA ARG A 266 -24.68 0.04 -4.19
C ARG A 266 -24.50 -1.27 -4.95
N PHE A 267 -23.47 -2.04 -4.65
CA PHE A 267 -23.21 -3.35 -5.23
C PHE A 267 -23.91 -4.51 -4.49
N GLY A 268 -24.71 -4.22 -3.45
CA GLY A 268 -25.42 -5.24 -2.67
C GLY A 268 -24.51 -6.14 -1.82
N ARG A 269 -23.22 -5.75 -1.66
CA ARG A 269 -22.20 -6.48 -0.89
C ARG A 269 -22.26 -6.18 0.62
N LEU A 270 -22.80 -5.02 1.00
CA LEU A 270 -23.13 -4.66 2.37
C LEU A 270 -24.63 -4.34 2.44
N ARG A 271 -25.34 -5.02 3.33
CA ARG A 271 -26.79 -4.85 3.46
C ARG A 271 -27.12 -4.39 4.87
N LEU A 272 -27.55 -3.12 4.98
CA LEU A 272 -28.04 -2.54 6.22
C LEU A 272 -29.54 -2.25 6.07
N PRO A 273 -30.42 -2.89 6.88
CA PRO A 273 -31.85 -2.60 6.86
C PRO A 273 -32.15 -1.13 7.17
N ALA A 274 -33.30 -0.63 6.70
CA ALA A 274 -33.75 0.72 7.03
C ALA A 274 -33.77 0.93 8.57
N GLY A 275 -33.23 2.06 9.04
CA GLY A 275 -33.09 2.36 10.47
C GLY A 275 -31.95 1.65 11.19
N ALA A 276 -31.23 0.74 10.56
CA ALA A 276 -30.07 0.09 11.15
C ALA A 276 -28.88 1.05 11.36
N ARG A 277 -28.73 2.05 10.49
CA ARG A 277 -27.70 3.08 10.62
C ARG A 277 -28.24 4.26 11.46
N PRO A 278 -27.63 4.60 12.60
CA PRO A 278 -27.99 5.80 13.34
C PRO A 278 -27.54 7.06 12.59
N ALA A 279 -28.33 8.13 12.68
CA ALA A 279 -27.88 9.44 12.24
C ALA A 279 -26.71 9.94 13.14
N PRO A 280 -25.78 10.76 12.65
CA PRO A 280 -24.68 11.26 13.48
C PRO A 280 -25.14 11.92 14.79
N ALA A 281 -26.22 12.68 14.76
CA ALA A 281 -26.78 13.33 15.95
C ALA A 281 -27.33 12.34 17.01
N GLU A 282 -27.71 11.13 16.60
CA GLU A 282 -28.22 10.09 17.51
C GLU A 282 -27.10 9.33 18.25
N LEU A 283 -25.85 9.34 17.71
CA LEU A 283 -24.75 8.52 18.22
C LEU A 283 -24.47 8.75 19.72
N ARG A 284 -24.48 10.01 20.17
CA ARG A 284 -24.24 10.36 21.58
C ARG A 284 -25.33 9.88 22.52
N GLY A 285 -26.56 9.78 22.03
CA GLY A 285 -27.72 9.38 22.82
C GLY A 285 -28.00 7.87 22.83
N LEU A 286 -27.32 7.09 22.00
CA LEU A 286 -27.52 5.64 21.95
C LEU A 286 -26.89 4.95 23.16
N ALA A 287 -27.65 4.07 23.78
CA ALA A 287 -27.16 3.20 24.84
C ALA A 287 -25.98 2.35 24.32
N PRO A 288 -24.89 2.21 25.09
CA PRO A 288 -23.69 1.51 24.65
C PRO A 288 -23.94 0.12 24.07
N GLU A 289 -24.78 -0.66 24.69
CA GLU A 289 -25.15 -2.02 24.28
C GLU A 289 -25.94 -2.07 22.95
N ARG A 290 -26.42 -0.93 22.45
CA ARG A 290 -27.17 -0.79 21.20
C ARG A 290 -26.33 -0.36 20.02
N LEU A 291 -25.00 -0.25 20.19
CA LEU A 291 -24.13 0.33 19.16
C LEU A 291 -23.00 -0.61 18.77
N LEU A 292 -22.86 -0.86 17.47
CA LEU A 292 -21.66 -1.35 16.79
C LEU A 292 -21.11 -0.24 15.91
N CYS A 293 -19.83 0.09 16.04
CA CYS A 293 -19.12 1.01 15.17
C CYS A 293 -18.14 0.24 14.28
N LEU A 294 -18.26 0.40 12.98
CA LEU A 294 -17.26 -0.04 11.99
C LEU A 294 -16.35 1.15 11.70
N THR A 295 -15.04 1.01 11.90
CA THR A 295 -14.10 2.14 11.84
C THR A 295 -12.88 1.85 10.97
N SER A 296 -12.33 2.91 10.38
CA SER A 296 -10.96 2.91 9.84
C SER A 296 -9.94 3.12 10.97
N GLY A 297 -8.67 2.86 10.68
CA GLY A 297 -7.58 3.10 11.65
C GLY A 297 -6.97 1.81 12.21
N SER A 298 -7.03 0.70 11.46
CA SER A 298 -6.51 -0.60 11.91
C SER A 298 -4.99 -0.64 12.07
N GLN A 299 -4.26 0.27 11.42
CA GLN A 299 -2.80 0.36 11.48
C GLN A 299 -2.31 1.46 12.45
N GLY A 300 -3.23 2.06 13.21
CA GLY A 300 -2.88 3.16 14.14
C GLY A 300 -2.56 4.46 13.42
N GLU A 301 -3.13 4.66 12.23
CA GLU A 301 -2.89 5.83 11.41
C GLU A 301 -3.36 7.10 12.14
N PRO A 302 -2.53 8.14 12.24
CA PRO A 302 -2.92 9.41 12.83
C PRO A 302 -4.21 9.96 12.19
N PHE A 303 -5.04 10.62 12.98
CA PHE A 303 -6.33 11.22 12.57
C PHE A 303 -7.40 10.24 12.07
N SER A 304 -7.12 8.92 12.02
CA SER A 304 -8.14 7.91 11.72
C SER A 304 -9.25 7.90 12.78
N ALA A 305 -10.42 7.35 12.43
CA ALA A 305 -11.56 7.34 13.36
C ALA A 305 -11.24 6.59 14.66
N LEU A 306 -10.59 5.42 14.58
CA LEU A 306 -10.22 4.67 15.78
C LEU A 306 -9.13 5.38 16.60
N TYR A 307 -8.14 6.00 15.95
CA TYR A 307 -7.08 6.72 16.65
C TYR A 307 -7.64 7.92 17.44
N ARG A 308 -8.57 8.67 16.82
CA ARG A 308 -9.30 9.77 17.51
C ARG A 308 -10.16 9.26 18.66
N LEU A 309 -10.82 8.10 18.52
CA LEU A 309 -11.53 7.45 19.63
C LEU A 309 -10.55 7.06 20.76
N ALA A 310 -9.38 6.56 20.42
CA ALA A 310 -8.34 6.21 21.40
C ALA A 310 -7.84 7.43 22.19
N LEU A 311 -7.69 8.57 21.54
CA LEU A 311 -7.30 9.83 22.19
C LEU A 311 -8.46 10.54 22.91
N GLY A 312 -9.73 10.18 22.63
CA GLY A 312 -10.92 10.88 23.11
C GLY A 312 -11.22 12.18 22.38
N GLU A 313 -10.76 12.26 21.17
CA GLU A 313 -10.89 13.43 20.28
C GLU A 313 -11.96 13.23 19.20
N HIS A 314 -12.74 12.13 19.29
CA HIS A 314 -13.82 11.89 18.34
C HIS A 314 -15.05 12.71 18.72
N ASN A 315 -15.59 13.50 17.77
CA ASN A 315 -16.65 14.48 18.03
C ASN A 315 -17.96 13.86 18.53
N ASP A 316 -18.29 12.64 18.09
CA ASP A 316 -19.61 12.06 18.28
C ASP A 316 -19.63 10.89 19.26
N LEU A 317 -18.47 10.37 19.65
CA LEU A 317 -18.37 9.17 20.46
C LEU A 317 -17.18 9.21 21.41
N GLU A 318 -17.42 8.75 22.64
CA GLU A 318 -16.38 8.55 23.65
C GLU A 318 -16.41 7.10 24.13
N LEU A 319 -15.23 6.46 24.14
CA LEU A 319 -15.06 5.10 24.64
C LEU A 319 -14.78 5.08 26.13
N GLY A 320 -15.26 4.04 26.80
CA GLY A 320 -15.11 3.91 28.24
C GLY A 320 -15.14 2.47 28.73
N LYS A 321 -15.27 2.33 30.05
CA LYS A 321 -15.31 1.03 30.73
C LYS A 321 -16.49 0.18 30.24
N GLY A 322 -16.18 -1.05 29.82
CA GLY A 322 -17.15 -2.02 29.32
C GLY A 322 -17.29 -2.04 27.81
N ASP A 323 -16.71 -1.07 27.10
CA ASP A 323 -16.66 -1.10 25.62
C ASP A 323 -15.65 -2.14 25.13
N LEU A 324 -15.95 -2.72 23.97
CA LEU A 324 -15.14 -3.74 23.30
C LEU A 324 -14.60 -3.19 22.00
N VAL A 325 -13.28 -3.25 21.82
CA VAL A 325 -12.61 -2.89 20.56
C VAL A 325 -12.01 -4.16 19.95
N LEU A 326 -12.43 -4.45 18.71
CA LEU A 326 -11.95 -5.57 17.92
C LEU A 326 -11.06 -5.02 16.79
N ILE A 327 -9.77 -5.35 16.80
CA ILE A 327 -8.83 -5.01 15.73
C ILE A 327 -8.73 -6.22 14.81
N SER A 328 -9.57 -6.23 13.77
CA SER A 328 -9.72 -7.33 12.82
C SER A 328 -8.86 -7.09 11.57
N ALA A 329 -7.59 -6.87 11.80
CA ALA A 329 -6.59 -6.67 10.76
C ALA A 329 -5.23 -7.18 11.24
N ARG A 330 -4.42 -7.67 10.30
CA ARG A 330 -3.01 -7.92 10.55
C ARG A 330 -2.27 -6.58 10.57
N THR A 331 -1.31 -6.44 11.46
CA THR A 331 -0.43 -5.27 11.45
C THR A 331 0.52 -5.37 10.26
N ILE A 332 0.57 -4.33 9.44
CA ILE A 332 1.53 -4.19 8.34
C ILE A 332 2.92 -3.97 8.96
N PRO A 333 3.98 -4.63 8.44
CA PRO A 333 5.34 -4.39 8.90
C PRO A 333 5.70 -2.89 8.93
N GLY A 334 6.25 -2.42 10.05
CA GLY A 334 6.56 -1.00 10.28
C GLY A 334 5.51 -0.24 11.09
N HIS A 335 4.28 -0.73 11.21
CA HIS A 335 3.19 -0.08 11.96
C HIS A 335 2.97 -0.61 13.38
N GLU A 336 3.80 -1.56 13.86
CA GLU A 336 3.64 -2.22 15.16
C GLU A 336 3.59 -1.23 16.32
N ARG A 337 4.45 -0.21 16.29
CA ARG A 337 4.50 0.83 17.34
C ARG A 337 3.22 1.66 17.39
N SER A 338 2.73 2.08 16.24
CA SER A 338 1.51 2.89 16.12
C SER A 338 0.28 2.12 16.59
N VAL A 339 0.15 0.84 16.19
CA VAL A 339 -0.95 -0.05 16.62
C VAL A 339 -0.89 -0.31 18.12
N ASN A 340 0.30 -0.56 18.68
CA ASN A 340 0.46 -0.78 20.11
C ASN A 340 0.13 0.48 20.92
N ARG A 341 0.64 1.66 20.50
CA ARG A 341 0.34 2.95 21.14
C ARG A 341 -1.17 3.23 21.14
N MET A 342 -1.83 3.05 20.02
CA MET A 342 -3.29 3.19 19.89
C MET A 342 -4.02 2.23 20.85
N SER A 343 -3.60 0.95 20.89
CA SER A 343 -4.18 -0.06 21.79
C SER A 343 -4.03 0.32 23.26
N ASP A 344 -2.87 0.87 23.67
CA ASP A 344 -2.63 1.35 25.03
C ASP A 344 -3.57 2.52 25.39
N HIS A 345 -3.80 3.46 24.48
CA HIS A 345 -4.75 4.55 24.70
C HIS A 345 -6.17 4.02 24.89
N LEU A 346 -6.61 3.04 24.09
CA LEU A 346 -7.93 2.42 24.23
C LEU A 346 -8.09 1.70 25.59
N VAL A 347 -7.08 0.95 26.03
CA VAL A 347 -7.07 0.26 27.33
C VAL A 347 -7.10 1.27 28.48
N ARG A 348 -6.35 2.36 28.41
CA ARG A 348 -6.37 3.45 29.42
C ARG A 348 -7.73 4.09 29.57
N ARG A 349 -8.56 4.11 28.51
CA ARG A 349 -9.97 4.55 28.57
C ARG A 349 -10.89 3.51 29.19
N GLY A 350 -10.40 2.31 29.49
CA GLY A 350 -11.17 1.23 30.08
C GLY A 350 -11.83 0.29 29.08
N ALA A 351 -11.55 0.44 27.78
CA ALA A 351 -12.02 -0.49 26.76
C ALA A 351 -11.26 -1.81 26.80
N ARG A 352 -11.94 -2.90 26.51
CA ARG A 352 -11.32 -4.20 26.26
C ARG A 352 -10.89 -4.27 24.79
N VAL A 353 -9.59 -4.43 24.53
CA VAL A 353 -9.06 -4.56 23.17
C VAL A 353 -8.77 -6.03 22.88
N VAL A 354 -9.26 -6.53 21.74
CA VAL A 354 -9.03 -7.89 21.23
C VAL A 354 -8.42 -7.78 19.84
N ARG A 355 -7.27 -8.40 19.66
CA ARG A 355 -6.54 -8.49 18.38
C ARG A 355 -6.48 -9.93 17.88
N GLU A 356 -6.36 -10.86 18.80
CA GLU A 356 -6.27 -12.30 18.54
C GLU A 356 -7.21 -13.04 19.50
N CYS A 357 -7.90 -14.03 19.00
CA CYS A 357 -8.73 -14.95 19.78
C CYS A 357 -8.94 -16.25 19.01
N ALA A 358 -9.60 -17.20 19.62
CA ALA A 358 -10.02 -18.44 19.00
C ALA A 358 -11.55 -18.57 19.09
N PRO A 359 -12.28 -18.70 17.98
CA PRO A 359 -11.79 -18.62 16.58
C PRO A 359 -11.20 -17.24 16.23
N PRO A 360 -10.31 -17.15 15.21
CA PRO A 360 -9.66 -15.89 14.87
C PRO A 360 -10.66 -14.86 14.33
N ILE A 361 -10.46 -13.58 14.69
CA ILE A 361 -11.25 -12.45 14.14
C ILE A 361 -10.65 -11.89 12.86
N HIS A 362 -9.52 -12.40 12.44
CA HIS A 362 -8.85 -12.01 11.19
C HIS A 362 -8.20 -13.23 10.54
N VAL A 363 -8.37 -13.34 9.23
CA VAL A 363 -7.67 -14.27 8.36
C VAL A 363 -7.08 -13.50 7.19
N SER A 364 -6.00 -14.02 6.59
CA SER A 364 -5.34 -13.37 5.46
C SER A 364 -6.16 -13.49 4.18
N GLY A 365 -6.06 -12.47 3.31
CA GLY A 365 -6.56 -12.50 1.95
C GLY A 365 -5.61 -13.17 0.95
N HIS A 366 -4.37 -13.51 1.37
CA HIS A 366 -3.33 -14.04 0.49
C HIS A 366 -3.09 -15.54 0.74
N ALA A 367 -2.76 -16.23 -0.34
CA ALA A 367 -2.46 -17.65 -0.38
C ALA A 367 -1.25 -18.01 0.50
N HIS A 368 -1.35 -19.12 1.23
CA HIS A 368 -0.23 -19.76 1.88
C HIS A 368 0.50 -20.71 0.93
N ARG A 369 1.63 -21.28 1.37
CA ARG A 369 2.50 -22.16 0.59
C ARG A 369 1.75 -23.27 -0.16
N GLY A 370 0.78 -23.93 0.49
CA GLY A 370 0.00 -25.02 -0.13
C GLY A 370 -0.92 -24.53 -1.24
N GLU A 371 -1.52 -23.35 -1.09
CA GLU A 371 -2.39 -22.76 -2.12
C GLU A 371 -1.59 -22.24 -3.30
N ILE A 372 -0.37 -21.69 -3.07
CA ILE A 372 0.56 -21.32 -4.15
C ILE A 372 0.97 -22.55 -4.95
N ALA A 373 1.28 -23.67 -4.29
CA ALA A 373 1.60 -24.94 -4.96
C ALA A 373 0.42 -25.43 -5.82
N GLU A 374 -0.80 -25.37 -5.29
CA GLU A 374 -2.02 -25.75 -6.02
C GLU A 374 -2.28 -24.83 -7.21
N TRP A 375 -2.06 -23.52 -7.08
CA TRP A 375 -2.16 -22.54 -8.16
C TRP A 375 -1.16 -22.83 -9.29
N LEU A 376 0.10 -23.09 -8.94
CA LEU A 376 1.14 -23.44 -9.91
C LEU A 376 0.87 -24.79 -10.59
N ALA A 377 0.34 -25.78 -9.86
CA ALA A 377 -0.08 -27.06 -10.45
C ALA A 377 -1.25 -26.89 -11.44
N LEU A 378 -2.18 -25.97 -11.18
CA LEU A 378 -3.26 -25.59 -12.11
C LEU A 378 -2.70 -24.88 -13.34
N ALA A 379 -1.81 -23.91 -13.16
CA ALA A 379 -1.24 -23.08 -14.21
C ALA A 379 -0.27 -23.86 -15.13
N LYS A 380 0.38 -24.89 -14.64
CA LYS A 380 1.41 -25.67 -15.34
C LYS A 380 2.43 -24.79 -16.08
N PRO A 381 3.07 -23.84 -15.37
CA PRO A 381 3.90 -22.84 -16.02
C PRO A 381 5.23 -23.43 -16.49
N ARG A 382 5.75 -22.93 -17.62
CA ARG A 382 7.10 -23.23 -18.08
C ARG A 382 8.15 -22.46 -17.25
N ALA A 383 7.80 -21.25 -16.80
CA ALA A 383 8.61 -20.41 -15.96
C ALA A 383 7.76 -19.73 -14.88
N VAL A 384 8.36 -19.34 -13.77
CA VAL A 384 7.70 -18.63 -12.66
C VAL A 384 8.49 -17.38 -12.32
N MET A 385 7.78 -16.28 -12.10
CA MET A 385 8.29 -15.06 -11.52
C MET A 385 7.43 -14.70 -10.31
N PRO A 386 7.93 -14.88 -9.08
CA PRO A 386 7.26 -14.39 -7.88
C PRO A 386 7.13 -12.86 -7.90
N VAL A 387 5.95 -12.37 -7.53
CA VAL A 387 5.62 -10.93 -7.44
C VAL A 387 4.95 -10.64 -6.11
N HIS A 388 4.71 -9.36 -5.79
CA HIS A 388 3.97 -8.91 -4.62
C HIS A 388 4.54 -9.44 -3.30
N GLY A 389 5.61 -8.81 -2.80
CA GLY A 389 6.22 -9.14 -1.52
C GLY A 389 7.67 -8.70 -1.40
N ASP A 390 8.18 -8.75 -0.18
CA ASP A 390 9.59 -8.53 0.09
C ASP A 390 10.47 -9.69 -0.42
N ARG A 391 11.79 -9.50 -0.46
CA ARG A 391 12.72 -10.50 -1.03
C ARG A 391 12.61 -11.89 -0.37
N ARG A 392 12.29 -11.97 0.92
CA ARG A 392 12.12 -13.26 1.62
C ARG A 392 10.90 -14.01 1.12
N MET A 393 9.79 -13.29 0.94
CA MET A 393 8.54 -13.85 0.43
C MET A 393 8.67 -14.33 -1.01
N LEU A 394 9.32 -13.53 -1.86
CA LEU A 394 9.63 -13.92 -3.24
C LEU A 394 10.50 -15.20 -3.27
N ALA A 395 11.51 -15.28 -2.40
CA ALA A 395 12.37 -16.46 -2.30
C ALA A 395 11.57 -17.71 -1.85
N ALA A 396 10.67 -17.55 -0.86
CA ALA A 396 9.82 -18.66 -0.43
C ALA A 396 8.86 -19.12 -1.53
N ALA A 397 8.28 -18.20 -2.33
CA ALA A 397 7.46 -18.59 -3.47
C ALA A 397 8.27 -19.28 -4.57
N ALA A 398 9.53 -18.88 -4.78
CA ALA A 398 10.46 -19.55 -5.68
C ALA A 398 10.76 -21.00 -5.23
N GLU A 399 10.92 -21.23 -3.91
CA GLU A 399 11.05 -22.59 -3.36
C GLU A 399 9.80 -23.43 -3.66
N VAL A 400 8.59 -22.87 -3.49
CA VAL A 400 7.34 -23.57 -3.84
C VAL A 400 7.33 -23.93 -5.32
N ALA A 401 7.76 -23.02 -6.20
CA ALA A 401 7.84 -23.29 -7.63
C ALA A 401 8.80 -24.46 -7.95
N ALA A 402 9.95 -24.53 -7.28
CA ALA A 402 10.88 -25.64 -7.43
C ALA A 402 10.29 -26.97 -6.90
N GLU A 403 9.58 -26.94 -5.77
CA GLU A 403 8.91 -28.12 -5.18
C GLU A 403 7.83 -28.70 -6.10
N VAL A 404 7.11 -27.87 -6.85
CA VAL A 404 6.12 -28.34 -7.84
C VAL A 404 6.74 -28.72 -9.18
N GLY A 405 8.06 -28.70 -9.29
CA GLY A 405 8.83 -29.22 -10.43
C GLY A 405 9.20 -28.19 -11.51
N VAL A 406 9.10 -26.89 -11.23
CA VAL A 406 9.64 -25.86 -12.15
C VAL A 406 11.17 -25.87 -12.07
N PRO A 407 11.89 -26.00 -13.20
CA PRO A 407 13.35 -25.99 -13.19
C PRO A 407 13.93 -24.69 -12.61
N ALA A 408 15.00 -24.77 -11.83
CA ALA A 408 15.59 -23.62 -11.13
C ALA A 408 15.97 -22.47 -12.09
N GLU A 409 16.47 -22.79 -13.28
CA GLU A 409 16.84 -21.84 -14.33
C GLU A 409 15.62 -21.12 -14.97
N ARG A 410 14.40 -21.56 -14.64
CA ARG A 410 13.12 -20.97 -15.08
C ARG A 410 12.35 -20.29 -13.95
N ILE A 411 12.98 -20.12 -12.78
CA ILE A 411 12.44 -19.38 -11.66
C ILE A 411 13.17 -18.04 -11.59
N HIS A 412 12.46 -16.95 -11.92
CA HIS A 412 13.06 -15.64 -12.08
C HIS A 412 12.77 -14.74 -10.86
N LEU A 413 13.77 -14.56 -10.00
CA LEU A 413 13.72 -13.60 -8.90
C LEU A 413 14.29 -12.26 -9.36
N LEU A 414 13.42 -11.35 -9.74
CA LEU A 414 13.77 -10.01 -10.21
C LEU A 414 13.76 -8.98 -9.08
N ASP A 415 14.30 -7.81 -9.37
CA ASP A 415 14.10 -6.57 -8.64
C ASP A 415 13.36 -5.55 -9.54
N ASN A 416 12.80 -4.50 -8.96
CA ASN A 416 12.17 -3.44 -9.75
C ASN A 416 13.18 -2.81 -10.73
N GLY A 417 12.76 -2.59 -11.96
CA GLY A 417 13.61 -2.11 -13.04
C GLY A 417 14.35 -3.19 -13.82
N ASP A 418 14.34 -4.44 -13.37
CA ASP A 418 14.81 -5.57 -14.16
C ASP A 418 13.83 -5.88 -15.29
N ARG A 419 14.29 -6.54 -16.34
CA ARG A 419 13.46 -6.97 -17.46
C ARG A 419 13.59 -8.46 -17.68
N LEU A 420 12.46 -9.16 -17.72
CA LEU A 420 12.36 -10.54 -18.18
C LEU A 420 11.88 -10.55 -19.63
N THR A 421 12.68 -11.08 -20.54
CA THR A 421 12.31 -11.27 -21.94
C THR A 421 11.98 -12.73 -22.19
N LEU A 422 10.73 -13.00 -22.58
CA LEU A 422 10.23 -14.31 -22.98
C LEU A 422 10.27 -14.42 -24.51
N ASP A 423 10.86 -15.50 -25.02
CA ASP A 423 11.02 -15.75 -26.46
C ASP A 423 10.54 -17.16 -26.87
N GLY A 424 9.81 -17.86 -25.97
CA GLY A 424 9.36 -19.24 -26.16
C GLY A 424 10.37 -20.32 -25.76
N SER A 425 11.63 -19.97 -25.53
CA SER A 425 12.67 -20.90 -25.03
C SER A 425 12.75 -20.96 -23.50
N GLY A 426 12.13 -19.99 -22.82
CA GLY A 426 12.17 -19.76 -21.39
C GLY A 426 12.11 -18.27 -21.12
N GLY A 427 12.97 -17.75 -20.28
CA GLY A 427 13.07 -16.33 -20.00
C GLY A 427 14.52 -15.90 -19.81
N THR A 428 14.88 -14.71 -20.29
CA THR A 428 16.18 -14.11 -20.05
C THR A 428 16.01 -12.83 -19.24
N ALA A 429 16.61 -12.79 -18.05
CA ALA A 429 16.58 -11.63 -17.19
C ALA A 429 17.71 -10.65 -17.53
N THR A 430 17.39 -9.36 -17.62
CA THR A 430 18.35 -8.26 -17.79
C THR A 430 18.21 -7.34 -16.58
N PRO A 431 19.20 -7.30 -15.68
CA PRO A 431 19.11 -6.46 -14.48
C PRO A 431 19.20 -4.96 -14.83
N LYS A 432 18.50 -4.13 -14.07
CA LYS A 432 18.48 -2.67 -14.19
C LYS A 432 18.26 -2.16 -15.62
N ALA A 433 17.33 -2.82 -16.33
CA ALA A 433 17.07 -2.55 -17.73
C ALA A 433 16.36 -1.21 -17.97
N VAL A 434 15.62 -0.72 -16.97
CA VAL A 434 14.92 0.56 -17.01
C VAL A 434 15.11 1.33 -15.70
N PRO A 435 15.04 2.67 -15.72
CA PRO A 435 14.99 3.45 -14.49
C PRO A 435 13.72 3.10 -13.71
N CYS A 436 13.86 2.92 -12.43
CA CYS A 436 12.76 2.77 -11.49
C CYS A 436 13.13 3.46 -10.17
N GLY A 437 12.13 3.82 -9.39
CA GLY A 437 12.38 4.55 -8.15
C GLY A 437 11.09 4.82 -7.39
N THR A 438 11.15 5.85 -6.59
CA THR A 438 10.09 6.22 -5.66
C THR A 438 9.79 7.71 -5.79
N VAL A 439 8.51 8.03 -5.90
CA VAL A 439 7.97 9.39 -5.84
C VAL A 439 7.23 9.56 -4.53
N PHE A 440 7.63 10.55 -3.74
CA PHE A 440 6.95 10.88 -2.48
C PHE A 440 5.78 11.83 -2.76
N LEU A 441 4.61 11.52 -2.19
CA LEU A 441 3.40 12.30 -2.34
C LEU A 441 2.91 12.78 -0.97
N ASP A 442 2.49 14.04 -0.90
CA ASP A 442 1.83 14.60 0.28
C ASP A 442 0.32 14.31 0.30
N GLU A 443 -0.40 14.81 1.31
CA GLU A 443 -1.86 14.67 1.46
C GLU A 443 -2.64 15.21 0.25
N ARG A 444 -2.09 16.20 -0.47
CA ARG A 444 -2.69 16.81 -1.67
C ARG A 444 -2.37 16.06 -2.96
N THR A 445 -1.58 14.97 -2.87
CA THR A 445 -1.06 14.22 -4.00
C THR A 445 0.01 14.99 -4.79
N GLU A 446 0.57 16.06 -4.20
CA GLU A 446 1.69 16.80 -4.78
C GLU A 446 3.01 16.06 -4.52
N THR A 447 3.90 16.12 -5.51
CA THR A 447 5.23 15.50 -5.40
C THR A 447 6.10 16.25 -4.40
N VAL A 448 6.65 15.53 -3.44
CA VAL A 448 7.62 16.04 -2.45
C VAL A 448 9.03 15.68 -2.89
N ASP A 449 9.89 16.69 -3.07
CA ASP A 449 11.29 16.45 -3.44
C ASP A 449 11.98 15.55 -2.41
N PRO A 450 12.72 14.51 -2.84
CA PRO A 450 13.50 13.66 -1.94
C PRO A 450 14.49 14.44 -1.06
N GLU A 451 14.97 15.61 -1.49
CA GLU A 451 15.82 16.46 -0.68
C GLU A 451 15.05 17.09 0.48
N ILE A 452 13.81 17.52 0.25
CA ILE A 452 12.92 18.03 1.30
C ILE A 452 12.64 16.94 2.34
N VAL A 453 12.40 15.70 1.89
CA VAL A 453 12.18 14.57 2.81
C VAL A 453 13.42 14.31 3.66
N ARG A 454 14.60 14.32 3.06
CA ARG A 454 15.88 14.16 3.78
C ARG A 454 16.11 15.29 4.79
N GLU A 455 15.81 16.53 4.41
CA GLU A 455 15.93 17.69 5.29
C GLU A 455 14.96 17.59 6.47
N ARG A 456 13.68 17.29 6.23
CA ARG A 456 12.67 17.07 7.29
C ARG A 456 13.12 15.99 8.28
N ARG A 457 13.69 14.91 7.78
CA ARG A 457 14.22 13.83 8.62
C ARG A 457 15.41 14.32 9.46
N ALA A 458 16.37 15.00 8.85
CA ALA A 458 17.51 15.57 9.57
C ALA A 458 17.07 16.58 10.64
N LEU A 459 16.06 17.42 10.35
CA LEU A 459 15.46 18.34 11.33
C LEU A 459 14.81 17.59 12.51
N ALA A 460 14.10 16.48 12.22
CA ALA A 460 13.44 15.67 13.25
C ALA A 460 14.42 14.89 14.14
N GLU A 461 15.52 14.40 13.59
CA GLU A 461 16.52 13.57 14.29
C GLU A 461 17.56 14.40 15.03
N GLU A 462 18.04 15.48 14.43
CA GLU A 462 19.25 16.21 14.88
C GLU A 462 18.97 17.67 15.29
N GLY A 463 17.79 18.19 14.99
CA GLY A 463 17.41 19.58 15.25
C GLY A 463 18.05 20.59 14.31
N VAL A 464 17.86 21.88 14.60
CA VAL A 464 18.31 23.00 13.78
C VAL A 464 19.11 24.03 14.58
N VAL A 465 20.12 24.60 13.93
CA VAL A 465 20.91 25.74 14.44
C VAL A 465 20.84 26.86 13.42
N ILE A 466 20.25 27.99 13.81
CA ILE A 466 20.14 29.20 12.99
C ILE A 466 21.31 30.11 13.36
N VAL A 467 22.08 30.55 12.37
CA VAL A 467 23.23 31.43 12.53
C VAL A 467 22.88 32.77 11.87
N LEU A 468 22.58 33.77 12.67
CA LEU A 468 22.30 35.14 12.23
C LEU A 468 23.61 35.92 12.09
N VAL A 469 23.87 36.45 10.91
CA VAL A 469 25.07 37.25 10.62
C VAL A 469 24.67 38.67 10.20
N ARG A 470 25.11 39.65 10.96
CA ARG A 470 24.91 41.08 10.66
C ARG A 470 26.28 41.79 10.65
N GLY A 471 26.86 41.97 9.47
CA GLY A 471 28.25 42.41 9.37
C GLY A 471 29.18 41.41 10.05
N ASP A 472 29.90 41.84 11.10
CA ASP A 472 30.80 40.98 11.90
C ASP A 472 30.10 40.34 13.11
N ALA A 473 28.87 40.74 13.43
CA ALA A 473 28.11 40.20 14.54
C ALA A 473 27.46 38.86 14.17
N VAL A 474 27.63 37.86 15.07
CA VAL A 474 27.08 36.50 14.87
C VAL A 474 26.29 36.11 16.10
N ASP A 475 25.00 35.87 15.90
CA ASP A 475 24.09 35.32 16.89
C ASP A 475 23.67 33.91 16.49
N VAL A 476 23.51 33.01 17.48
CA VAL A 476 23.15 31.60 17.22
C VAL A 476 21.97 31.21 18.07
N VAL A 477 20.98 30.62 17.44
CA VAL A 477 19.78 30.07 18.08
C VAL A 477 19.59 28.62 17.66
N SER A 478 19.33 27.73 18.62
CA SER A 478 19.09 26.30 18.34
C SER A 478 17.71 25.83 18.77
N ARG A 479 17.18 24.81 18.07
CA ARG A 479 15.95 24.11 18.46
C ARG A 479 16.12 22.61 18.20
N GLY A 480 15.72 21.79 19.18
CA GLY A 480 15.72 20.34 19.06
C GLY A 480 17.10 19.69 19.03
N VAL A 481 18.17 20.42 19.35
CA VAL A 481 19.56 19.89 19.39
C VAL A 481 19.87 19.40 20.79
N ALA A 482 20.35 18.16 20.92
CA ALA A 482 20.65 17.52 22.21
C ALA A 482 22.02 17.92 22.74
N ALA A 483 22.25 19.23 22.96
CA ALA A 483 23.49 19.78 23.57
C ALA A 483 23.18 20.97 24.47
N PRO A 484 24.06 21.30 25.44
CA PRO A 484 23.96 22.54 26.21
C PRO A 484 24.00 23.75 25.27
N GLU A 485 22.99 24.63 25.36
CA GLU A 485 22.80 25.74 24.41
C GLU A 485 24.02 26.70 24.37
N ALA A 486 24.63 26.99 25.51
CA ALA A 486 25.78 27.85 25.58
C ALA A 486 27.04 27.27 24.89
N GLU A 487 27.24 25.96 25.00
CA GLU A 487 28.38 25.26 24.38
C GLU A 487 28.19 25.20 22.87
N LEU A 488 27.00 24.75 22.40
CA LEU A 488 26.65 24.69 21.00
C LEU A 488 26.73 26.04 20.31
N SER A 489 26.10 27.06 20.91
CA SER A 489 26.11 28.43 20.37
C SER A 489 27.52 29.02 20.32
N GLY A 490 28.35 28.78 21.36
CA GLY A 490 29.74 29.22 21.40
C GLY A 490 30.60 28.62 20.29
N GLU A 491 30.49 27.31 20.08
CA GLU A 491 31.25 26.59 19.04
C GLU A 491 30.85 27.03 17.62
N VAL A 492 29.55 27.11 17.36
CA VAL A 492 29.03 27.49 16.03
C VAL A 492 29.35 28.97 15.74
N ALA A 493 29.14 29.86 16.71
CA ALA A 493 29.48 31.27 16.54
C ALA A 493 31.00 31.48 16.28
N ARG A 494 31.86 30.74 16.97
CA ARG A 494 33.29 30.76 16.72
C ARG A 494 33.64 30.32 15.31
N ALA A 495 33.03 29.23 14.83
CA ALA A 495 33.23 28.73 13.48
C ALA A 495 32.76 29.74 12.41
N ALA A 496 31.60 30.37 12.60
CA ALA A 496 31.08 31.38 11.70
C ALA A 496 31.96 32.64 11.64
N ARG A 497 32.43 33.15 12.82
CA ARG A 497 33.36 34.29 12.86
C ARG A 497 34.70 33.97 12.18
N ALA A 498 35.18 32.73 12.27
CA ALA A 498 36.39 32.32 11.57
C ALA A 498 36.22 32.35 10.04
N VAL A 499 35.04 32.04 9.53
CA VAL A 499 34.69 32.18 8.09
C VAL A 499 34.72 33.66 7.71
N LEU A 500 34.03 34.52 8.46
CA LEU A 500 34.00 35.96 8.20
C LEU A 500 35.42 36.60 8.23
N ALA A 501 36.27 36.20 9.17
CA ALA A 501 37.62 36.74 9.30
C ALA A 501 38.57 36.39 8.14
N ARG A 502 38.32 35.26 7.44
CA ARG A 502 39.15 34.84 6.30
C ARG A 502 38.58 35.23 4.94
N ALA A 503 37.30 35.62 4.87
CA ALA A 503 36.63 35.98 3.65
C ALA A 503 37.18 37.28 3.06
N SER A 504 37.45 37.31 1.77
CA SER A 504 37.79 38.52 1.00
C SER A 504 36.60 39.49 0.91
N ASP A 505 36.86 40.73 0.52
CA ASP A 505 35.78 41.74 0.33
C ASP A 505 34.75 41.32 -0.72
N GLU A 506 35.14 40.55 -1.74
CA GLU A 506 34.27 40.01 -2.75
C GLU A 506 33.37 38.90 -2.19
N GLU A 507 33.97 37.94 -1.49
CA GLU A 507 33.23 36.82 -0.83
C GLU A 507 32.27 37.32 0.26
N ARG A 508 32.62 38.39 0.98
CA ARG A 508 31.74 39.02 1.98
C ARG A 508 30.49 39.66 1.35
N ARG A 509 30.56 40.07 0.07
CA ARG A 509 29.43 40.65 -0.66
C ARG A 509 28.58 39.59 -1.33
N ASP A 510 28.99 38.31 -1.31
CA ASP A 510 28.22 37.19 -1.83
C ASP A 510 27.50 36.45 -0.69
N PRO A 511 26.18 36.69 -0.48
CA PRO A 511 25.43 36.04 0.57
C PRO A 511 25.30 34.52 0.36
N GLU A 512 25.35 34.00 -0.86
CA GLU A 512 25.25 32.58 -1.13
C GLU A 512 26.52 31.85 -0.73
N TRP A 513 27.68 32.42 -1.08
CA TRP A 513 28.98 31.92 -0.63
C TRP A 513 29.07 31.89 0.90
N LEU A 514 28.69 33.00 1.57
CA LEU A 514 28.74 33.09 3.04
C LEU A 514 27.82 32.04 3.69
N ARG A 515 26.59 31.84 3.17
CA ARG A 515 25.69 30.80 3.68
C ARG A 515 26.31 29.42 3.54
N ALA A 516 26.88 29.07 2.39
CA ALA A 516 27.50 27.78 2.15
C ALA A 516 28.69 27.53 3.10
N GLU A 517 29.63 28.49 3.20
CA GLU A 517 30.82 28.33 4.02
C GLU A 517 30.52 28.30 5.54
N ILE A 518 29.59 29.12 6.00
CA ILE A 518 29.17 29.14 7.41
C ILE A 518 28.44 27.83 7.77
N ALA A 519 27.58 27.33 6.87
CA ALA A 519 26.91 26.05 7.07
C ALA A 519 27.91 24.89 7.18
N ILE A 520 28.92 24.85 6.29
CA ILE A 520 29.97 23.84 6.30
C ILE A 520 30.81 23.94 7.58
N ALA A 521 31.22 25.17 7.96
CA ALA A 521 32.02 25.39 9.17
C ALA A 521 31.26 25.02 10.45
N GLY A 522 29.99 25.40 10.54
CA GLY A 522 29.10 25.05 11.65
C GLY A 522 28.88 23.53 11.78
N LYS A 523 28.58 22.84 10.68
CA LYS A 523 28.48 21.37 10.66
C LYS A 523 29.75 20.68 11.13
N ARG A 524 30.94 21.16 10.68
CA ARG A 524 32.23 20.62 11.12
C ARG A 524 32.48 20.86 12.60
N ALA A 525 32.16 22.05 13.12
CA ALA A 525 32.30 22.38 14.53
C ALA A 525 31.41 21.47 15.38
N CYS A 526 30.11 21.36 15.11
CA CYS A 526 29.19 20.48 15.83
C CYS A 526 29.67 19.03 15.83
N ARG A 527 30.07 18.51 14.67
CA ARG A 527 30.53 17.12 14.55
C ARG A 527 31.79 16.85 15.34
N ARG A 528 32.77 17.77 15.32
CA ARG A 528 34.06 17.58 15.97
C ARG A 528 33.97 17.69 17.49
N THR A 529 33.19 18.68 17.99
CA THR A 529 33.18 19.01 19.41
C THR A 529 32.07 18.28 20.18
N LEU A 530 30.90 18.12 19.54
CA LEU A 530 29.70 17.58 20.17
C LEU A 530 29.27 16.21 19.64
N GLY A 531 29.87 15.74 18.54
CA GLY A 531 29.46 14.50 17.88
C GLY A 531 28.12 14.58 17.15
N LEU A 532 27.50 15.78 17.06
CA LEU A 532 26.15 16.02 16.50
C LEU A 532 26.21 16.52 15.06
N ARG A 533 25.09 16.39 14.35
CA ARG A 533 24.94 16.78 12.92
C ARG A 533 23.71 17.64 12.67
N PRO A 534 23.44 18.69 13.45
CA PRO A 534 22.24 19.50 13.27
C PRO A 534 22.21 20.16 11.89
N VAL A 535 21.00 20.50 11.44
CA VAL A 535 20.82 21.32 10.25
C VAL A 535 21.28 22.74 10.59
N ILE A 536 22.31 23.26 9.90
CA ILE A 536 22.82 24.62 10.09
C ILE A 536 22.20 25.52 9.03
N VAL A 537 21.50 26.56 9.46
CA VAL A 537 20.81 27.54 8.61
C VAL A 537 21.41 28.93 8.81
N PRO A 538 22.37 29.37 7.99
CA PRO A 538 22.89 30.75 8.06
C PRO A 538 21.90 31.73 7.43
N VAL A 539 21.67 32.82 8.14
CA VAL A 539 20.83 33.96 7.71
C VAL A 539 21.72 35.20 7.68
N ILE A 540 21.99 35.70 6.48
CA ILE A 540 22.80 36.91 6.27
C ILE A 540 21.84 38.09 6.14
N VAL A 541 22.00 39.10 7.00
CA VAL A 541 21.13 40.28 7.15
C VAL A 541 21.89 41.54 6.85
#